data_1491f58bf817457682a980aacaa06703
#
_entry.id   1491f58bf817457682a980aacaa06703
#
_cell.length_a   1.000
_cell.length_b   1.000
_cell.length_c   1.000
_cell.angle_alpha   90.00
_cell.angle_beta   90.00
_cell.angle_gamma   90.00
#
_symmetry.space_group_name_H-M   'P 1'
#
loop_
_entity.id
_entity.type
_entity.pdbx_description
1 polymer ?
#
loop_
_entity_poly.entity_id
_entity_poly.type
_entity_poly.pdbx_seq_one_letter_code
_entity_poly.pdbx_strand_id
1 'polypeptide(L)'
;MTIIAIIVLGIVILLVIALALTFVVHLLVLKVPYVPTPMKVAREMVRLAELKGTERVFDLGAGDARLLILAKREHPGITAIGSEAMPTIWILGKLRAWFLRSPLELHMSNALTEDVSRADVIFLYVMPGMMEKLESKFDAELKRGVRVISHTFPFPGRKPVKEVRVAWGRGWKKLFVYEW
;
A
#
# COMPACT_ATOMS: atom_id res chain seq x y z
N MET A 1 37.78 9.58 19.54
CA MET A 1 36.65 8.70 19.26
C MET A 1 35.38 9.09 20.02
N THR A 2 35.42 9.45 21.29
CA THR A 2 34.24 9.78 22.12
C THR A 2 33.43 10.99 21.64
N ILE A 3 34.10 12.10 21.23
CA ILE A 3 33.37 13.32 20.76
C ILE A 3 32.61 13.06 19.47
N ILE A 4 33.22 12.38 18.51
CA ILE A 4 32.57 12.01 17.24
C ILE A 4 31.37 11.11 17.51
N ALA A 5 31.49 10.15 18.41
CA ALA A 5 30.39 9.25 18.80
C ALA A 5 29.20 10.02 19.43
N ILE A 6 29.49 11.03 20.27
CA ILE A 6 28.47 11.88 20.89
C ILE A 6 27.76 12.73 19.83
N ILE A 7 28.51 13.32 18.89
CA ILE A 7 27.94 14.10 17.79
C ILE A 7 27.04 13.22 16.91
N VAL A 8 27.51 12.03 16.51
CA VAL A 8 26.74 11.08 15.71
C VAL A 8 25.45 10.65 16.45
N LEU A 9 25.55 10.34 17.74
CA LEU A 9 24.39 10.01 18.54
C LEU A 9 23.39 11.16 18.63
N GLY A 10 23.87 12.40 18.82
CA GLY A 10 23.05 13.61 18.82
C GLY A 10 22.30 13.79 17.50
N ILE A 11 22.97 13.61 16.37
CA ILE A 11 22.36 13.70 15.02
C ILE A 11 21.28 12.62 14.86
N VAL A 12 21.56 11.38 15.27
CA VAL A 12 20.58 10.29 15.19
C VAL A 12 19.35 10.59 16.04
N ILE A 13 19.52 11.08 17.27
CA ILE A 13 18.40 11.47 18.13
C ILE A 13 17.57 12.58 17.49
N LEU A 14 18.20 13.62 16.94
CA LEU A 14 17.49 14.71 16.25
C LEU A 14 16.71 14.20 15.04
N LEU A 15 17.27 13.31 14.25
CA LEU A 15 16.57 12.68 13.13
C LEU A 15 15.34 11.86 13.59
N VAL A 16 15.49 11.09 14.65
CA VAL A 16 14.37 10.31 15.22
C VAL A 16 13.27 11.24 15.71
N ILE A 17 13.63 12.32 16.42
CA ILE A 17 12.66 13.32 16.87
C ILE A 17 11.96 13.99 15.69
N ALA A 18 12.70 14.39 14.65
CA ALA A 18 12.12 15.00 13.45
C ALA A 18 11.14 14.05 12.73
N LEU A 19 11.50 12.77 12.60
CA LEU A 19 10.61 11.75 12.04
C LEU A 19 9.36 11.54 12.90
N ALA A 20 9.50 11.49 14.22
CA ALA A 20 8.38 11.35 15.14
C ALA A 20 7.44 12.57 15.08
N LEU A 21 7.98 13.79 15.03
CA LEU A 21 7.20 15.00 14.85
C LEU A 21 6.47 15.03 13.52
N THR A 22 7.13 14.63 12.44
CA THR A 22 6.50 14.52 11.11
C THR A 22 5.33 13.54 11.14
N PHE A 23 5.49 12.40 11.81
CA PHE A 23 4.43 11.41 11.99
C PHE A 23 3.24 11.99 12.77
N VAL A 24 3.50 12.67 13.90
CA VAL A 24 2.46 13.31 14.73
C VAL A 24 1.73 14.39 13.92
N VAL A 25 2.45 15.24 13.20
CA VAL A 25 1.85 16.29 12.36
C VAL A 25 0.96 15.65 11.27
N HIS A 26 1.40 14.58 10.62
CA HIS A 26 0.57 13.85 9.65
C HIS A 26 -0.71 13.29 10.27
N LEU A 27 -0.63 12.69 11.45
CA LEU A 27 -1.82 12.18 12.15
C LEU A 27 -2.80 13.31 12.50
N LEU A 28 -2.31 14.46 12.96
CA LEU A 28 -3.14 15.59 13.41
C LEU A 28 -3.72 16.40 12.25
N VAL A 29 -2.92 16.62 11.19
CA VAL A 29 -3.29 17.50 10.06
C VAL A 29 -4.05 16.72 8.99
N LEU A 30 -3.57 15.55 8.58
CA LEU A 30 -4.20 14.78 7.52
C LEU A 30 -5.33 13.87 8.02
N LYS A 31 -5.44 13.67 9.33
CA LYS A 31 -6.44 12.78 9.96
C LYS A 31 -6.55 11.39 9.32
N VAL A 32 -5.48 10.94 8.68
CA VAL A 32 -5.39 9.62 8.02
C VAL A 32 -4.59 8.70 8.94
N PRO A 33 -5.23 7.82 9.71
CA PRO A 33 -4.50 6.87 10.54
C PRO A 33 -3.80 5.84 9.64
N TYR A 34 -2.54 5.55 9.93
CA TYR A 34 -1.88 4.39 9.35
C TYR A 34 -2.49 3.12 9.97
N VAL A 35 -3.23 2.38 9.18
CA VAL A 35 -3.85 1.10 9.58
C VAL A 35 -3.31 -0.01 8.68
N PRO A 36 -2.37 -0.79 9.18
CA PRO A 36 -1.76 -1.85 8.36
C PRO A 36 -2.75 -2.98 8.07
N THR A 37 -2.78 -3.45 6.83
CA THR A 37 -3.58 -4.61 6.43
C THR A 37 -3.14 -5.85 7.22
N PRO A 38 -4.07 -6.54 7.94
CA PRO A 38 -3.72 -7.78 8.65
C PRO A 38 -3.20 -8.85 7.70
N MET A 39 -2.18 -9.61 8.10
CA MET A 39 -1.53 -10.59 7.20
C MET A 39 -2.48 -11.66 6.66
N LYS A 40 -3.50 -12.06 7.42
CA LYS A 40 -4.54 -12.99 6.93
C LYS A 40 -5.34 -12.38 5.79
N VAL A 41 -5.67 -11.09 5.88
CA VAL A 41 -6.37 -10.34 4.84
C VAL A 41 -5.46 -10.11 3.63
N ALA A 42 -4.19 -9.74 3.88
CA ALA A 42 -3.20 -9.57 2.81
C ALA A 42 -3.00 -10.85 1.97
N ARG A 43 -2.92 -12.03 2.61
CA ARG A 43 -2.85 -13.31 1.89
C ARG A 43 -4.09 -13.54 1.01
N GLU A 44 -5.26 -13.24 1.54
CA GLU A 44 -6.49 -13.38 0.75
C GLU A 44 -6.55 -12.39 -0.41
N MET A 45 -6.05 -11.14 -0.23
CA MET A 45 -5.94 -10.16 -1.33
C MET A 45 -5.01 -10.69 -2.42
N VAL A 46 -3.83 -11.23 -2.06
CA VAL A 46 -2.89 -11.81 -3.03
C VAL A 46 -3.52 -13.01 -3.74
N ARG A 47 -4.21 -13.90 -3.03
CA ARG A 47 -4.92 -15.02 -3.63
C ARG A 47 -6.00 -14.59 -4.63
N LEU A 48 -6.76 -13.53 -4.28
CA LEU A 48 -7.81 -12.96 -5.14
C LEU A 48 -7.25 -12.23 -6.36
N ALA A 49 -5.99 -11.82 -6.33
CA ALA A 49 -5.32 -11.20 -7.45
C ALA A 49 -5.06 -12.18 -8.62
N GLU A 50 -5.05 -13.49 -8.34
CA GLU A 50 -4.84 -14.56 -9.33
C GLU A 50 -3.58 -14.34 -10.19
N LEU A 51 -2.49 -13.97 -9.51
CA LEU A 51 -1.21 -13.63 -10.14
C LEU A 51 -0.61 -14.87 -10.85
N LYS A 52 -0.12 -14.64 -12.06
CA LYS A 52 0.59 -15.64 -12.89
C LYS A 52 2.11 -15.52 -12.80
N GLY A 53 2.59 -14.38 -12.24
CA GLY A 53 4.01 -14.13 -11.96
C GLY A 53 4.72 -13.17 -12.91
N THR A 54 4.00 -12.48 -13.80
CA THR A 54 4.58 -11.50 -14.75
C THR A 54 3.91 -10.13 -14.67
N GLU A 55 2.91 -9.99 -13.78
CA GLU A 55 2.07 -8.82 -13.66
C GLU A 55 2.81 -7.61 -13.08
N ARG A 56 2.36 -6.42 -13.46
CA ARG A 56 2.64 -5.16 -12.80
C ARG A 56 1.59 -4.93 -11.72
N VAL A 57 2.00 -5.15 -10.48
CA VAL A 57 1.13 -5.09 -9.29
C VAL A 57 1.35 -3.78 -8.57
N PHE A 58 0.31 -2.99 -8.46
CA PHE A 58 0.32 -1.73 -7.72
C PHE A 58 -0.35 -1.87 -6.36
N ASP A 59 0.17 -1.16 -5.35
CA ASP A 59 -0.46 -0.98 -4.04
C ASP A 59 -0.53 0.53 -3.75
N LEU A 60 -1.74 1.09 -3.86
CA LEU A 60 -1.96 2.53 -3.67
C LEU A 60 -2.27 2.82 -2.21
N GLY A 61 -1.34 3.47 -1.54
CA GLY A 61 -1.28 3.56 -0.08
C GLY A 61 -0.57 2.34 0.51
N ALA A 62 0.61 2.01 -0.03
CA ALA A 62 1.33 0.77 0.27
C ALA A 62 1.74 0.62 1.74
N GLY A 63 1.69 1.70 2.51
CA GLY A 63 2.05 1.66 3.91
C GLY A 63 3.48 1.16 4.13
N ASP A 64 3.64 0.15 4.98
CA ASP A 64 4.92 -0.51 5.23
C ASP A 64 5.29 -1.59 4.18
N ALA A 65 4.65 -1.55 3.02
CA ALA A 65 4.86 -2.43 1.87
C ALA A 65 4.60 -3.93 2.13
N ARG A 66 3.95 -4.30 3.24
CA ARG A 66 3.76 -5.71 3.64
C ARG A 66 3.01 -6.53 2.59
N LEU A 67 2.03 -5.93 1.91
CA LEU A 67 1.20 -6.60 0.90
C LEU A 67 2.03 -6.88 -0.36
N LEU A 68 2.78 -5.91 -0.84
CA LEU A 68 3.68 -6.09 -1.98
C LEU A 68 4.82 -7.06 -1.69
N ILE A 69 5.41 -7.01 -0.48
CA ILE A 69 6.44 -7.97 -0.04
C ILE A 69 5.88 -9.39 -0.06
N LEU A 70 4.65 -9.58 0.44
CA LEU A 70 3.98 -10.87 0.41
C LEU A 70 3.74 -11.32 -1.04
N ALA A 71 3.16 -10.47 -1.88
CA ALA A 71 2.90 -10.77 -3.29
C ALA A 71 4.19 -11.14 -4.04
N LYS A 72 5.28 -10.37 -3.84
CA LYS A 72 6.59 -10.63 -4.45
C LYS A 72 7.22 -11.93 -3.97
N ARG A 73 7.01 -12.30 -2.72
CA ARG A 73 7.50 -13.56 -2.14
C ARG A 73 6.78 -14.78 -2.72
N GLU A 74 5.45 -14.68 -2.90
CA GLU A 74 4.63 -15.75 -3.45
C GLU A 74 4.76 -15.85 -4.98
N HIS A 75 4.99 -14.70 -5.65
CA HIS A 75 5.15 -14.59 -7.10
C HIS A 75 6.41 -13.76 -7.46
N PRO A 76 7.61 -14.36 -7.44
CA PRO A 76 8.87 -13.61 -7.58
C PRO A 76 9.03 -12.85 -8.90
N GLY A 77 8.33 -13.26 -9.96
CA GLY A 77 8.42 -12.64 -11.29
C GLY A 77 7.62 -11.35 -11.47
N ILE A 78 6.68 -11.01 -10.59
CA ILE A 78 5.89 -9.77 -10.71
C ILE A 78 6.76 -8.51 -10.60
N THR A 79 6.34 -7.41 -11.21
CA THR A 79 6.85 -6.07 -10.91
C THR A 79 5.95 -5.45 -9.83
N ALA A 80 6.48 -5.25 -8.63
CA ALA A 80 5.72 -4.76 -7.49
C ALA A 80 6.01 -3.27 -7.25
N ILE A 81 4.98 -2.44 -7.36
CA ILE A 81 5.07 -0.97 -7.32
C ILE A 81 4.13 -0.46 -6.22
N GLY A 82 4.63 0.35 -5.30
CA GLY A 82 3.84 0.94 -4.23
C GLY A 82 3.93 2.45 -4.21
N SER A 83 2.82 3.13 -3.94
CA SER A 83 2.78 4.55 -3.63
C SER A 83 2.39 4.77 -2.17
N GLU A 84 3.13 5.62 -1.46
CA GLU A 84 2.85 6.00 -0.09
C GLU A 84 3.13 7.48 0.11
N ALA A 85 2.12 8.22 0.60
CA ALA A 85 2.23 9.67 0.73
C ALA A 85 2.90 10.13 2.02
N MET A 86 2.91 9.28 3.07
CA MET A 86 3.51 9.61 4.36
C MET A 86 5.01 9.26 4.36
N PRO A 87 5.92 10.25 4.45
CA PRO A 87 7.36 10.00 4.36
C PRO A 87 7.88 8.98 5.40
N THR A 88 7.38 9.06 6.63
CA THR A 88 7.79 8.16 7.73
C THR A 88 7.37 6.71 7.46
N ILE A 89 6.19 6.50 6.91
CA ILE A 89 5.68 5.17 6.57
C ILE A 89 6.36 4.65 5.30
N TRP A 90 6.59 5.52 4.31
CA TRP A 90 7.35 5.17 3.12
C TRP A 90 8.79 4.71 3.47
N ILE A 91 9.50 5.42 4.39
CA ILE A 91 10.81 4.99 4.90
C ILE A 91 10.70 3.61 5.55
N LEU A 92 9.69 3.40 6.39
CA LEU A 92 9.45 2.10 7.02
C LEU A 92 9.28 0.98 5.98
N GLY A 93 8.52 1.24 4.92
CA GLY A 93 8.33 0.32 3.79
C GLY A 93 9.65 0.01 3.06
N LYS A 94 10.46 1.04 2.78
CA LYS A 94 11.80 0.88 2.18
C LYS A 94 12.73 0.04 3.04
N LEU A 95 12.81 0.34 4.34
CA LEU A 95 13.63 -0.42 5.28
C LEU A 95 13.18 -1.88 5.38
N ARG A 96 11.86 -2.10 5.45
CA ARG A 96 11.30 -3.45 5.51
C ARG A 96 11.61 -4.24 4.24
N ALA A 97 11.41 -3.65 3.06
CA ALA A 97 11.73 -4.28 1.78
C ALA A 97 13.22 -4.63 1.68
N TRP A 98 14.11 -3.71 2.09
CA TRP A 98 15.54 -3.93 2.13
C TRP A 98 15.94 -5.07 3.07
N PHE A 99 15.43 -5.06 4.30
CA PHE A 99 15.69 -6.10 5.31
C PHE A 99 15.26 -7.49 4.83
N LEU A 100 14.12 -7.57 4.16
CA LEU A 100 13.55 -8.81 3.64
C LEU A 100 14.06 -9.16 2.23
N ARG A 101 15.02 -8.38 1.70
CA ARG A 101 15.60 -8.54 0.36
C ARG A 101 14.53 -8.69 -0.72
N SER A 102 13.45 -7.93 -0.58
CA SER A 102 12.33 -7.93 -1.53
C SER A 102 12.47 -6.73 -2.48
N PRO A 103 12.82 -6.93 -3.76
CA PRO A 103 12.97 -5.83 -4.72
C PRO A 103 11.60 -5.25 -5.07
N LEU A 104 11.33 -4.04 -4.57
CA LEU A 104 10.09 -3.29 -4.80
C LEU A 104 10.41 -1.89 -5.31
N GLU A 105 9.56 -1.36 -6.17
CA GLU A 105 9.54 0.05 -6.52
C GLU A 105 8.58 0.78 -5.55
N LEU A 106 9.12 1.58 -4.63
CA LEU A 106 8.29 2.35 -3.69
C LEU A 106 8.47 3.83 -3.94
N HIS A 107 7.39 4.48 -4.36
CA HIS A 107 7.32 5.90 -4.65
C HIS A 107 6.76 6.67 -3.45
N MET A 108 7.38 7.80 -3.12
CA MET A 108 6.81 8.74 -2.16
C MET A 108 5.83 9.64 -2.92
N SER A 109 4.61 9.15 -3.10
CA SER A 109 3.60 9.79 -3.93
C SER A 109 2.19 9.56 -3.40
N ASN A 110 1.25 10.39 -3.86
CA ASN A 110 -0.17 10.22 -3.55
C ASN A 110 -0.79 9.20 -4.53
N ALA A 111 -1.64 8.32 -4.02
CA ALA A 111 -2.39 7.34 -4.80
C ALA A 111 -3.16 7.96 -6.00
N LEU A 112 -3.62 9.21 -5.86
CA LEU A 112 -4.34 9.92 -6.93
C LEU A 112 -3.43 10.44 -8.04
N THR A 113 -2.13 10.58 -7.80
CA THR A 113 -1.16 11.11 -8.79
C THR A 113 -0.25 10.02 -9.37
N GLU A 114 -0.28 8.82 -8.81
CA GLU A 114 0.49 7.67 -9.33
C GLU A 114 -0.05 7.24 -10.68
N ASP A 115 0.81 7.09 -11.69
CA ASP A 115 0.43 6.58 -13.01
C ASP A 115 0.18 5.07 -12.95
N VAL A 116 -1.07 4.67 -13.12
CA VAL A 116 -1.50 3.27 -13.10
C VAL A 116 -1.86 2.71 -14.48
N SER A 117 -1.56 3.43 -15.54
CA SER A 117 -1.88 3.05 -16.93
C SER A 117 -1.28 1.70 -17.38
N ARG A 118 -0.24 1.26 -16.67
CA ARG A 118 0.45 -0.02 -16.93
C ARG A 118 0.13 -1.11 -15.91
N ALA A 119 -0.83 -0.85 -15.01
CA ALA A 119 -1.20 -1.85 -14.01
C ALA A 119 -1.89 -3.05 -14.66
N ASP A 120 -1.61 -4.23 -14.12
CA ASP A 120 -2.37 -5.46 -14.37
C ASP A 120 -3.23 -5.79 -13.14
N VAL A 121 -2.69 -5.50 -11.94
CA VAL A 121 -3.41 -5.67 -10.67
C VAL A 121 -3.17 -4.45 -9.77
N ILE A 122 -4.23 -4.03 -9.07
CA ILE A 122 -4.17 -2.94 -8.09
C ILE A 122 -4.74 -3.40 -6.76
N PHE A 123 -3.99 -3.18 -5.71
CA PHE A 123 -4.45 -3.31 -4.32
C PHE A 123 -4.80 -1.95 -3.73
N LEU A 124 -5.87 -1.91 -2.92
CA LEU A 124 -6.36 -0.70 -2.27
C LEU A 124 -6.76 -0.96 -0.82
N TYR A 125 -6.24 -0.13 0.08
CA TYR A 125 -6.81 0.05 1.42
C TYR A 125 -6.71 1.52 1.81
N VAL A 126 -7.57 2.32 1.24
CA VAL A 126 -7.59 3.79 1.37
C VAL A 126 -8.89 4.26 2.03
N MET A 127 -8.94 5.53 2.44
CA MET A 127 -10.12 6.14 3.06
C MET A 127 -11.31 6.17 2.10
N PRO A 128 -12.57 6.03 2.61
CA PRO A 128 -13.78 6.05 1.77
C PRO A 128 -13.87 7.27 0.86
N GLY A 129 -13.48 8.45 1.35
CA GLY A 129 -13.52 9.69 0.57
C GLY A 129 -12.56 9.75 -0.64
N MET A 130 -11.65 8.77 -0.76
CA MET A 130 -10.78 8.65 -1.94
C MET A 130 -11.37 7.73 -3.02
N MET A 131 -12.33 6.86 -2.67
CA MET A 131 -12.82 5.81 -3.57
C MET A 131 -13.45 6.38 -4.84
N GLU A 132 -14.27 7.43 -4.74
CA GLU A 132 -14.88 8.09 -5.89
C GLU A 132 -13.85 8.71 -6.84
N LYS A 133 -12.83 9.38 -6.28
CA LYS A 133 -11.75 9.98 -7.07
C LYS A 133 -10.88 8.92 -7.75
N LEU A 134 -10.61 7.82 -7.06
CA LEU A 134 -9.88 6.68 -7.63
C LEU A 134 -10.70 5.97 -8.71
N GLU A 135 -12.02 5.86 -8.55
CA GLU A 135 -12.90 5.31 -9.58
C GLU A 135 -12.78 6.11 -10.88
N SER A 136 -12.95 7.44 -10.79
CA SER A 136 -12.81 8.34 -11.95
C SER A 136 -11.42 8.27 -12.59
N LYS A 137 -10.36 8.20 -11.77
CA LYS A 137 -8.99 8.01 -12.25
C LYS A 137 -8.82 6.68 -12.98
N PHE A 138 -9.35 5.60 -12.44
CA PHE A 138 -9.23 4.27 -13.03
C PHE A 138 -10.02 4.16 -14.34
N ASP A 139 -11.18 4.81 -14.43
CA ASP A 139 -11.93 4.89 -15.69
C ASP A 139 -11.15 5.60 -16.81
N ALA A 140 -10.30 6.57 -16.43
CA ALA A 140 -9.48 7.31 -17.39
C ALA A 140 -8.17 6.61 -17.76
N GLU A 141 -7.55 5.87 -16.84
CA GLU A 141 -6.17 5.38 -17.00
C GLU A 141 -6.06 3.87 -17.22
N LEU A 142 -6.99 3.06 -16.67
CA LEU A 142 -6.82 1.60 -16.71
C LEU A 142 -7.20 1.00 -18.04
N LYS A 143 -6.46 -0.02 -18.43
CA LYS A 143 -6.78 -0.88 -19.56
C LYS A 143 -7.88 -1.87 -19.17
N ARG A 144 -8.55 -2.43 -20.18
CA ARG A 144 -9.48 -3.54 -19.96
C ARG A 144 -8.77 -4.76 -19.37
N GLY A 145 -9.40 -5.39 -18.39
CA GLY A 145 -8.91 -6.61 -17.74
C GLY A 145 -8.02 -6.36 -16.52
N VAL A 146 -7.81 -5.10 -16.12
CA VAL A 146 -7.10 -4.81 -14.87
C VAL A 146 -7.93 -5.27 -13.68
N ARG A 147 -7.32 -6.05 -12.80
CA ARG A 147 -7.97 -6.55 -11.59
C ARG A 147 -7.68 -5.62 -10.41
N VAL A 148 -8.74 -5.14 -9.76
CA VAL A 148 -8.63 -4.26 -8.60
C VAL A 148 -9.20 -4.95 -7.36
N ILE A 149 -8.41 -5.05 -6.30
CA ILE A 149 -8.82 -5.65 -5.03
C ILE A 149 -8.86 -4.57 -3.95
N SER A 150 -10.06 -4.21 -3.50
CA SER A 150 -10.27 -3.23 -2.45
C SER A 150 -10.56 -3.87 -1.11
N HIS A 151 -9.86 -3.44 -0.07
CA HIS A 151 -10.07 -3.85 1.31
C HIS A 151 -11.04 -2.87 2.00
N THR A 152 -12.11 -3.40 2.55
CA THR A 152 -13.12 -2.73 3.40
C THR A 152 -14.09 -1.82 2.64
N PHE A 153 -13.63 -0.99 1.70
CA PHE A 153 -14.44 0.06 1.07
C PHE A 153 -14.72 -0.28 -0.39
N PRO A 154 -16.00 -0.35 -0.80
CA PRO A 154 -16.37 -0.54 -2.19
C PRO A 154 -16.26 0.78 -2.98
N PHE A 155 -16.16 0.67 -4.30
CA PHE A 155 -16.37 1.82 -5.19
C PHE A 155 -17.85 2.18 -5.23
N PRO A 156 -18.22 3.49 -5.22
CA PRO A 156 -19.61 3.91 -5.15
C PRO A 156 -20.38 3.67 -6.47
N GLY A 157 -19.74 3.82 -7.62
CA GLY A 157 -20.37 3.69 -8.94
C GLY A 157 -20.24 2.32 -9.60
N ARG A 158 -19.43 1.40 -9.03
CA ARG A 158 -19.11 0.12 -9.67
C ARG A 158 -19.46 -1.09 -8.80
N LYS A 159 -20.12 -2.08 -9.38
CA LYS A 159 -20.40 -3.34 -8.69
C LYS A 159 -19.17 -4.26 -8.74
N PRO A 160 -18.77 -4.86 -7.61
CA PRO A 160 -17.69 -5.85 -7.60
C PRO A 160 -18.15 -7.14 -8.32
N VAL A 161 -17.22 -7.78 -9.02
CA VAL A 161 -17.43 -9.12 -9.60
C VAL A 161 -17.41 -10.20 -8.52
N LYS A 162 -16.80 -9.90 -7.35
CA LYS A 162 -16.75 -10.80 -6.21
C LYS A 162 -16.62 -10.04 -4.90
N GLU A 163 -17.38 -10.48 -3.88
CA GLU A 163 -17.18 -10.08 -2.48
C GLU A 163 -16.70 -11.27 -1.67
N VAL A 164 -15.70 -11.04 -0.80
CA VAL A 164 -15.18 -12.06 0.11
C VAL A 164 -15.13 -11.51 1.52
N ARG A 165 -15.51 -12.31 2.51
CA ARG A 165 -15.40 -11.99 3.93
C ARG A 165 -14.27 -12.79 4.55
N VAL A 166 -13.31 -12.08 5.15
CA VAL A 166 -12.18 -12.69 5.85
C VAL A 166 -12.36 -12.53 7.35
N ALA A 167 -12.38 -13.64 8.07
CA ALA A 167 -12.54 -13.62 9.53
C ALA A 167 -11.32 -12.91 10.18
N TRP A 168 -11.62 -11.91 11.02
CA TRP A 168 -10.61 -11.12 11.74
C TRP A 168 -11.09 -10.76 13.14
N GLY A 169 -10.39 -11.24 14.17
CA GLY A 169 -10.82 -11.08 15.56
C GLY A 169 -12.23 -11.65 15.78
N ARG A 170 -13.11 -10.87 16.38
CA ARG A 170 -14.53 -11.22 16.58
C ARG A 170 -15.44 -10.81 15.42
N GLY A 171 -14.88 -10.35 14.29
CA GLY A 171 -15.63 -9.86 13.14
C GLY A 171 -15.06 -10.29 11.81
N TRP A 172 -15.40 -9.55 10.77
CA TRP A 172 -15.04 -9.83 9.39
C TRP A 172 -14.47 -8.58 8.72
N LYS A 173 -13.48 -8.78 7.84
CA LYS A 173 -13.05 -7.77 6.87
C LYS A 173 -13.61 -8.15 5.52
N LYS A 174 -14.15 -7.17 4.79
CA LYS A 174 -14.65 -7.37 3.43
C LYS A 174 -13.56 -7.08 2.41
N LEU A 175 -13.51 -7.88 1.38
CA LEU A 175 -12.71 -7.64 0.18
C LEU A 175 -13.65 -7.59 -1.02
N PHE A 176 -13.39 -6.64 -1.91
CA PHE A 176 -14.14 -6.43 -3.14
C PHE A 176 -13.20 -6.58 -4.32
N VAL A 177 -13.56 -7.44 -5.27
CA VAL A 177 -12.80 -7.66 -6.50
C VAL A 177 -13.56 -7.02 -7.65
N TYR A 178 -12.83 -6.26 -8.47
CA TYR A 178 -13.35 -5.62 -9.67
C TYR A 178 -12.49 -6.03 -10.87
N GLU A 179 -13.09 -6.01 -12.05
CA GLU A 179 -12.45 -6.07 -13.35
C GLU A 179 -12.78 -4.77 -14.10
N TRP A 180 -11.73 -4.05 -14.49
CA TRP A 180 -11.83 -2.77 -15.21
C TRP A 180 -11.87 -2.95 -16.70
#